data_c59df42c49d37c62afa21fe9a979ab6e
#
_entry.id   c59df42c49d37c62afa21fe9a979ab6e
#
_cell.length_a   1.000
_cell.length_b   1.000
_cell.length_c   1.000
_cell.angle_alpha   90.00
_cell.angle_beta   90.00
_cell.angle_gamma   90.00
#
_symmetry.space_group_name_H-M   'P 1'
#
loop_
_entity.id
_entity.type
_entity.pdbx_description
1 polymer ?
#
loop_
_entity_poly.entity_id
_entity_poly.type
_entity_poly.pdbx_seq_one_letter_code
_entity_poly.pdbx_strand_id
1 'polypeptide(L)'
;VFLAKNLGLLAGALASLASVAFVPGNAAAQGAVTKGGTLIYLEQQTHTNLYPPAGGFYPNGGVLNQITDKLTYQNPKTLEIEPWIAESWTVNADATEYTFKLRPGVTFSDGTPVDAAAVAKNFDIYGLGDKALKHPVSEVITNYKGSEVVDPLTVKFFFTKPSVGFLQGTSVIGSGLVSLKTLALPFDALGDATKIIGSGPFVVKSEVLGRELVMEARKDYKWGPAKLAHQGRANLDGIKYVVTPEDSVRIGALLAGQAQIIRQVQAYDEKQVQSKGFVIYAPSTRGINNSVVFRPDNPLVSDIRVRQALLHAVNAKEIVATLFSANYPQAKSIIASTAQGYVDQSAKLTYDPALAAKLLDEAGWTMGPKGLRQKDGKELVLTAYESLPQPQNKETLQLVAQQWAKVGVKLNVLAGDAGSRIADSLDPLKTPVAPAMVGRADPDVIRSQYYPTTRNVLMQKGGISNKVQTFVDDKLNGLLEAIAAETDPAKRIALVGEVQAYVIDQGYTIPIFEEPQAFAASPKVKDFAFEAVGRPAFYTVWLAPK
;
A
#
# COMPACT_ATOMS: atom_id res chain seq x y z
N VAL A 1 53.91 -12.87 -61.62
CA VAL A 1 55.02 -12.15 -62.19
C VAL A 1 55.16 -10.89 -61.36
N PHE A 2 56.35 -10.74 -60.72
CA PHE A 2 57.04 -9.56 -60.17
C PHE A 2 56.36 -8.85 -58.95
N LEU A 3 56.90 -8.95 -57.70
CA LEU A 3 58.18 -8.32 -57.16
C LEU A 3 58.17 -6.79 -57.21
N ALA A 4 58.17 -6.07 -56.17
CA ALA A 4 59.20 -5.71 -55.23
C ALA A 4 58.89 -4.38 -54.52
N LYS A 5 59.17 -4.35 -53.21
CA LYS A 5 60.02 -3.41 -52.45
C LYS A 5 59.70 -1.90 -52.51
N ASN A 6 59.49 -1.21 -51.42
CA ASN A 6 60.49 -0.79 -50.41
C ASN A 6 59.90 0.23 -49.44
N LEU A 7 60.36 0.11 -48.19
CA LEU A 7 60.83 1.16 -47.23
C LEU A 7 59.95 2.43 -47.05
N GLY A 8 59.36 2.66 -45.93
CA GLY A 8 60.04 3.16 -44.75
C GLY A 8 59.66 4.61 -44.47
N LEU A 9 59.02 4.89 -43.38
CA LEU A 9 59.35 6.07 -42.55
C LEU A 9 58.60 5.99 -41.24
N LEU A 10 59.33 5.90 -40.14
CA LEU A 10 58.86 6.09 -38.79
C LEU A 10 58.33 7.52 -38.63
N ALA A 11 57.13 7.64 -38.09
CA ALA A 11 56.69 8.86 -37.38
C ALA A 11 56.06 8.43 -36.08
N GLY A 12 56.74 8.71 -34.98
CA GLY A 12 56.32 8.46 -33.64
C GLY A 12 55.09 9.29 -33.27
N ALA A 13 54.04 8.64 -32.85
CA ALA A 13 52.94 9.29 -32.13
C ALA A 13 53.09 9.00 -30.64
N LEU A 14 53.49 10.04 -29.90
CA LEU A 14 53.44 10.06 -28.44
C LEU A 14 51.99 9.88 -28.00
N ALA A 15 51.67 8.71 -27.46
CA ALA A 15 50.46 8.49 -26.73
C ALA A 15 50.60 9.11 -25.34
N SER A 16 50.00 10.26 -25.13
CA SER A 16 49.81 10.85 -23.81
C SER A 16 48.79 9.99 -23.02
N LEU A 17 49.28 9.16 -22.13
CA LEU A 17 48.51 8.52 -21.10
C LEU A 17 47.97 9.61 -20.14
N ALA A 18 46.73 10.05 -20.37
CA ALA A 18 46.00 10.79 -19.37
C ALA A 18 45.62 9.80 -18.23
N SER A 19 46.39 9.82 -17.14
CA SER A 19 46.04 9.20 -15.89
C SER A 19 44.77 9.89 -15.35
N VAL A 20 43.64 9.25 -15.56
CA VAL A 20 42.39 9.59 -14.83
C VAL A 20 42.64 9.26 -13.36
N ALA A 21 42.96 10.27 -12.58
CA ALA A 21 42.98 10.16 -11.13
C ALA A 21 41.55 9.81 -10.69
N PHE A 22 41.34 8.57 -10.29
CA PHE A 22 40.17 8.15 -9.57
C PHE A 22 40.18 8.90 -8.22
N VAL A 23 39.43 10.00 -8.12
CA VAL A 23 39.10 10.61 -6.84
C VAL A 23 38.16 9.63 -6.18
N PRO A 24 38.53 8.94 -5.08
CA PRO A 24 37.57 8.16 -4.33
C PRO A 24 36.55 9.16 -3.83
N GLY A 25 35.33 9.09 -4.34
CA GLY A 25 34.20 9.80 -3.74
C GLY A 25 34.19 9.48 -2.25
N ASN A 26 34.25 10.50 -1.41
CA ASN A 26 34.06 10.37 0.01
C ASN A 26 32.74 9.65 0.26
N ALA A 27 32.77 8.33 0.41
CA ALA A 27 31.79 7.62 1.20
C ALA A 27 31.94 8.22 2.60
N ALA A 28 31.05 9.15 2.95
CA ALA A 28 30.99 9.66 4.32
C ALA A 28 30.97 8.42 5.21
N ALA A 29 32.00 8.26 6.04
CA ALA A 29 32.10 7.18 6.98
C ALA A 29 30.81 7.21 7.82
N GLN A 30 29.93 6.24 7.58
CA GLN A 30 28.78 6.02 8.45
C GLN A 30 29.38 5.78 9.84
N GLY A 31 29.11 6.69 10.79
CA GLY A 31 29.61 6.55 12.15
C GLY A 31 29.21 5.18 12.69
N ALA A 32 30.01 4.65 13.62
CA ALA A 32 29.73 3.36 14.26
C ALA A 32 28.29 3.34 14.81
N VAL A 33 27.57 2.25 14.56
CA VAL A 33 26.18 2.07 15.03
C VAL A 33 26.12 2.25 16.54
N THR A 34 25.32 3.20 17.00
CA THR A 34 25.07 3.42 18.41
C THR A 34 23.93 2.52 18.87
N LYS A 35 24.16 1.77 19.94
CA LYS A 35 23.10 0.94 20.57
C LYS A 35 22.47 1.68 21.72
N GLY A 36 21.16 1.48 21.89
CA GLY A 36 20.38 2.07 22.97
C GLY A 36 19.55 3.27 22.55
N GLY A 37 18.88 3.86 23.51
CA GLY A 37 17.98 5.01 23.33
C GLY A 37 16.56 4.61 22.93
N THR A 38 15.64 5.54 23.19
CA THR A 38 14.22 5.39 22.83
C THR A 38 13.87 6.32 21.67
N LEU A 39 13.33 5.75 20.60
CA LEU A 39 12.80 6.52 19.47
C LEU A 39 11.43 7.09 19.84
N ILE A 40 11.24 8.40 19.75
CA ILE A 40 9.93 9.06 19.88
C ILE A 40 9.39 9.28 18.48
N TYR A 41 8.28 8.59 18.19
CA TYR A 41 7.59 8.61 16.91
C TYR A 41 6.19 9.21 17.09
N LEU A 42 5.85 10.23 16.30
CA LEU A 42 4.51 10.82 16.33
C LEU A 42 3.68 10.30 15.16
N GLU A 43 2.53 9.76 15.51
CA GLU A 43 1.53 9.27 14.56
C GLU A 43 0.32 10.22 14.57
N GLN A 44 -0.28 10.43 13.40
CA GLN A 44 -1.49 11.26 13.27
C GLN A 44 -2.71 10.61 13.93
N GLN A 45 -2.80 9.30 13.85
CA GLN A 45 -3.97 8.55 14.30
C GLN A 45 -3.56 7.34 15.14
N THR A 46 -4.41 6.97 16.08
CA THR A 46 -4.24 5.73 16.82
C THR A 46 -4.54 4.51 15.94
N HIS A 47 -3.96 3.36 16.28
CA HIS A 47 -4.42 2.09 15.75
C HIS A 47 -5.85 1.80 16.25
N THR A 48 -6.54 0.94 15.53
CA THR A 48 -7.93 0.54 15.86
C THR A 48 -8.04 -0.92 16.28
N ASN A 49 -7.26 -1.79 15.62
CA ASN A 49 -7.22 -3.22 15.90
C ASN A 49 -5.91 -3.82 15.40
N LEU A 50 -5.28 -4.65 16.20
CA LEU A 50 -3.99 -5.29 15.89
C LEU A 50 -4.12 -6.78 15.55
N TYR A 51 -5.32 -7.23 15.13
CA TYR A 51 -5.46 -8.48 14.40
C TYR A 51 -4.70 -8.36 13.07
N PRO A 52 -3.71 -9.22 12.76
CA PRO A 52 -2.85 -9.01 11.60
C PRO A 52 -3.57 -8.75 10.28
N PRO A 53 -4.66 -9.45 9.88
CA PRO A 53 -5.43 -9.09 8.69
C PRO A 53 -6.02 -7.67 8.69
N ALA A 54 -6.17 -7.02 9.85
CA ALA A 54 -6.58 -5.62 9.96
C ALA A 54 -5.41 -4.63 9.77
N GLY A 55 -4.18 -5.12 9.60
CA GLY A 55 -2.95 -4.33 9.42
C GLY A 55 -2.89 -3.52 8.11
N GLY A 56 -3.86 -3.69 7.22
CA GLY A 56 -4.00 -2.88 6.02
C GLY A 56 -4.16 -1.38 6.34
N PHE A 57 -4.85 -1.02 7.40
CA PHE A 57 -4.88 0.34 7.93
C PHE A 57 -3.50 0.72 8.46
N TYR A 58 -2.92 1.83 7.96
CA TYR A 58 -1.51 2.17 8.21
C TYR A 58 -1.12 2.30 9.68
N PRO A 59 -1.91 2.94 10.57
CA PRO A 59 -1.60 2.96 12.01
C PRO A 59 -1.54 1.57 12.64
N ASN A 60 -2.43 0.64 12.26
CA ASN A 60 -2.37 -0.75 12.72
C ASN A 60 -1.08 -1.43 12.23
N GLY A 61 -0.82 -1.31 10.92
CA GLY A 61 0.36 -1.90 10.28
C GLY A 61 1.67 -1.32 10.79
N GLY A 62 1.71 -0.05 11.14
CA GLY A 62 2.87 0.61 11.73
C GLY A 62 3.29 -0.01 13.07
N VAL A 63 2.32 -0.34 13.91
CA VAL A 63 2.55 -1.04 15.18
C VAL A 63 2.89 -2.51 14.95
N LEU A 64 2.04 -3.22 14.19
CA LEU A 64 2.23 -4.66 13.91
C LEU A 64 3.59 -4.97 13.29
N ASN A 65 4.11 -4.08 12.44
CA ASN A 65 5.41 -4.28 11.78
C ASN A 65 6.59 -4.32 12.76
N GLN A 66 6.44 -3.79 13.98
CA GLN A 66 7.47 -3.81 15.01
C GLN A 66 7.36 -5.04 15.92
N ILE A 67 6.15 -5.57 16.09
CA ILE A 67 5.88 -6.62 17.09
C ILE A 67 5.61 -8.00 16.49
N THR A 68 5.50 -8.11 15.14
CA THR A 68 5.28 -9.38 14.45
C THR A 68 6.28 -9.58 13.32
N ASP A 69 6.73 -10.83 13.14
CA ASP A 69 7.43 -11.26 11.93
C ASP A 69 6.48 -11.91 10.93
N LYS A 70 6.96 -12.20 9.72
CA LYS A 70 6.23 -12.86 8.64
C LYS A 70 7.01 -14.09 8.18
N LEU A 71 6.33 -15.01 7.48
CA LEU A 71 7.02 -16.19 6.94
C LEU A 71 8.14 -15.80 5.98
N THR A 72 7.87 -14.83 5.10
CA THR A 72 8.82 -14.35 4.11
C THR A 72 9.02 -12.84 4.23
N TYR A 73 10.10 -12.35 3.65
CA TYR A 73 10.43 -10.93 3.56
C TYR A 73 10.32 -10.48 2.11
N GLN A 74 9.56 -9.43 1.84
CA GLN A 74 9.59 -8.79 0.53
C GLN A 74 10.61 -7.66 0.54
N ASN A 75 11.63 -7.77 -0.31
CA ASN A 75 12.65 -6.74 -0.45
C ASN A 75 12.01 -5.45 -0.96
N PRO A 76 12.09 -4.33 -0.23
CA PRO A 76 11.40 -3.09 -0.62
C PRO A 76 12.00 -2.42 -1.86
N LYS A 77 13.18 -2.84 -2.33
CA LYS A 77 13.82 -2.30 -3.53
C LYS A 77 13.56 -3.14 -4.77
N THR A 78 13.74 -4.46 -4.67
CA THR A 78 13.61 -5.40 -5.80
C THR A 78 12.23 -6.03 -5.90
N LEU A 79 11.43 -6.00 -4.82
CA LEU A 79 10.16 -6.70 -4.63
C LEU A 79 10.26 -8.22 -4.65
N GLU A 80 11.45 -8.76 -4.66
CA GLU A 80 11.69 -10.20 -4.53
C GLU A 80 11.27 -10.71 -3.16
N ILE A 81 10.73 -11.92 -3.13
CA ILE A 81 10.40 -12.61 -1.88
C ILE A 81 11.63 -13.38 -1.40
N GLU A 82 12.03 -13.11 -0.19
CA GLU A 82 13.24 -13.63 0.44
C GLU A 82 12.91 -14.41 1.72
N PRO A 83 13.75 -15.38 2.12
CA PRO A 83 13.59 -16.09 3.37
C PRO A 83 13.58 -15.19 4.62
N TRP A 84 12.70 -15.54 5.58
CA TRP A 84 12.71 -14.93 6.91
C TRP A 84 12.44 -15.98 7.99
N ILE A 85 11.17 -16.09 8.49
CA ILE A 85 10.80 -17.18 9.44
C ILE A 85 10.73 -18.51 8.70
N ALA A 86 10.31 -18.52 7.43
CA ALA A 86 10.54 -19.63 6.52
C ALA A 86 11.94 -19.52 5.90
N GLU A 87 12.77 -20.56 6.05
CA GLU A 87 14.09 -20.66 5.43
C GLU A 87 14.00 -21.03 3.94
N SER A 88 12.96 -21.79 3.57
CA SER A 88 12.71 -22.21 2.20
C SER A 88 11.25 -22.60 2.01
N TRP A 89 10.84 -22.69 0.74
CA TRP A 89 9.51 -23.14 0.35
C TRP A 89 9.51 -23.82 -1.01
N THR A 90 8.50 -24.62 -1.25
CA THR A 90 8.17 -25.19 -2.57
C THR A 90 6.72 -24.92 -2.91
N VAL A 91 6.44 -24.79 -4.20
CA VAL A 91 5.11 -24.55 -4.74
C VAL A 91 4.86 -25.60 -5.82
N ASN A 92 3.68 -26.24 -5.82
CA ASN A 92 3.32 -27.15 -6.89
C ASN A 92 3.03 -26.40 -8.22
N ALA A 93 2.91 -27.14 -9.32
CA ALA A 93 2.86 -26.55 -10.66
C ALA A 93 1.66 -25.62 -10.91
N ASP A 94 0.54 -25.85 -10.23
CA ASP A 94 -0.70 -25.09 -10.38
C ASP A 94 -0.94 -24.07 -9.25
N ALA A 95 0.07 -23.86 -8.40
CA ALA A 95 0.01 -22.92 -7.26
C ALA A 95 -1.20 -23.17 -6.32
N THR A 96 -1.57 -24.44 -6.11
CA THR A 96 -2.61 -24.84 -5.15
C THR A 96 -2.04 -25.43 -3.86
N GLU A 97 -0.72 -25.74 -3.81
CA GLU A 97 -0.03 -26.24 -2.63
C GLU A 97 1.29 -25.51 -2.41
N TYR A 98 1.52 -25.07 -1.17
CA TYR A 98 2.73 -24.42 -0.72
C TYR A 98 3.27 -25.15 0.50
N THR A 99 4.54 -25.55 0.48
CA THR A 99 5.23 -26.15 1.62
C THR A 99 6.33 -25.24 2.10
N PHE A 100 6.29 -24.84 3.38
CA PHE A 100 7.30 -23.99 4.00
C PHE A 100 8.09 -24.76 5.06
N LYS A 101 9.42 -24.60 5.04
CA LYS A 101 10.32 -25.07 6.07
C LYS A 101 10.68 -23.90 6.96
N LEU A 102 10.40 -24.00 8.26
CA LEU A 102 10.57 -22.94 9.24
C LEU A 102 11.99 -22.94 9.85
N ARG A 103 12.45 -21.76 10.25
CA ARG A 103 13.68 -21.54 10.99
C ARG A 103 13.51 -22.07 12.41
N PRO A 104 14.45 -22.91 12.92
CA PRO A 104 14.39 -23.40 14.29
C PRO A 104 14.72 -22.29 15.32
N GLY A 105 14.18 -22.42 16.52
CA GLY A 105 14.50 -21.56 17.66
C GLY A 105 13.87 -20.17 17.64
N VAL A 106 12.90 -19.93 16.79
CA VAL A 106 12.07 -18.71 16.79
C VAL A 106 11.01 -18.83 17.88
N THR A 107 10.78 -17.75 18.62
CA THR A 107 9.79 -17.72 19.70
C THR A 107 8.89 -16.46 19.61
N PHE A 108 7.70 -16.58 20.12
CA PHE A 108 6.88 -15.42 20.48
C PHE A 108 7.43 -14.71 21.71
N SER A 109 6.95 -13.52 21.99
CA SER A 109 7.43 -12.69 23.11
C SER A 109 7.13 -13.28 24.49
N ASP A 110 6.25 -14.27 24.59
CA ASP A 110 5.98 -15.04 25.82
C ASP A 110 6.82 -16.32 25.94
N GLY A 111 7.79 -16.53 25.04
CA GLY A 111 8.68 -17.68 25.03
C GLY A 111 8.10 -18.93 24.35
N THR A 112 6.82 -18.94 23.93
CA THR A 112 6.26 -20.08 23.19
C THR A 112 6.87 -20.18 21.78
N PRO A 113 7.05 -21.40 21.23
CA PRO A 113 7.71 -21.57 19.94
C PRO A 113 6.84 -21.06 18.77
N VAL A 114 7.51 -20.54 17.74
CA VAL A 114 6.93 -20.33 16.41
C VAL A 114 7.21 -21.59 15.59
N ASP A 115 6.40 -22.61 15.81
CA ASP A 115 6.48 -23.89 15.13
C ASP A 115 5.42 -24.02 14.02
N ALA A 116 5.43 -25.15 13.32
CA ALA A 116 4.50 -25.41 12.24
C ALA A 116 3.02 -25.40 12.70
N ALA A 117 2.74 -25.84 13.93
CA ALA A 117 1.38 -25.83 14.49
C ALA A 117 0.89 -24.41 14.76
N ALA A 118 1.74 -23.55 15.33
CA ALA A 118 1.42 -22.15 15.56
C ALA A 118 1.23 -21.40 14.23
N VAL A 119 2.10 -21.62 13.24
CA VAL A 119 2.00 -21.03 11.91
C VAL A 119 0.73 -21.50 11.18
N ALA A 120 0.46 -22.81 11.17
CA ALA A 120 -0.76 -23.38 10.60
C ALA A 120 -2.01 -22.71 11.18
N LYS A 121 -2.09 -22.58 12.50
CA LYS A 121 -3.23 -21.96 13.17
C LYS A 121 -3.40 -20.48 12.83
N ASN A 122 -2.31 -19.72 12.69
CA ASN A 122 -2.38 -18.33 12.23
C ASN A 122 -3.03 -18.26 10.85
N PHE A 123 -2.53 -19.03 9.88
CA PHE A 123 -3.02 -19.00 8.50
C PHE A 123 -4.42 -19.60 8.35
N ASP A 124 -4.80 -20.62 9.14
CA ASP A 124 -6.17 -21.15 9.13
C ASP A 124 -7.19 -20.09 9.56
N ILE A 125 -6.89 -19.35 10.63
CA ILE A 125 -7.75 -18.24 11.06
C ILE A 125 -7.75 -17.11 10.03
N TYR A 126 -6.59 -16.75 9.47
CA TYR A 126 -6.50 -15.67 8.48
C TYR A 126 -7.21 -16.02 7.17
N GLY A 127 -7.16 -17.28 6.73
CA GLY A 127 -7.77 -17.72 5.47
C GLY A 127 -9.23 -18.14 5.58
N LEU A 128 -9.67 -18.69 6.73
CA LEU A 128 -11.03 -19.21 6.93
C LEU A 128 -11.88 -18.33 7.85
N GLY A 129 -11.25 -17.47 8.63
CA GLY A 129 -11.91 -16.69 9.70
C GLY A 129 -12.24 -17.54 10.94
N ASP A 130 -12.73 -16.88 11.97
CA ASP A 130 -13.33 -17.52 13.14
C ASP A 130 -14.61 -16.78 13.52
N LYS A 131 -15.75 -17.41 13.25
CA LYS A 131 -17.07 -16.81 13.51
C LYS A 131 -17.36 -16.61 15.00
N ALA A 132 -16.88 -17.52 15.86
CA ALA A 132 -17.11 -17.44 17.29
C ALA A 132 -16.34 -16.27 17.92
N LEU A 133 -15.13 -16.03 17.47
CA LEU A 133 -14.26 -14.93 17.90
C LEU A 133 -14.41 -13.67 17.01
N LYS A 134 -15.25 -13.72 15.98
CA LYS A 134 -15.50 -12.64 15.00
C LYS A 134 -14.24 -12.23 14.20
N HIS A 135 -13.28 -13.13 14.03
CA HIS A 135 -12.11 -12.87 13.21
C HIS A 135 -12.48 -12.89 11.72
N PRO A 136 -12.36 -11.78 11.00
CA PRO A 136 -12.61 -11.75 9.56
C PRO A 136 -11.49 -12.46 8.80
N VAL A 137 -11.81 -12.92 7.58
CA VAL A 137 -10.81 -13.45 6.66
C VAL A 137 -9.91 -12.35 6.13
N SER A 138 -8.68 -12.71 5.81
CA SER A 138 -7.70 -11.82 5.18
C SER A 138 -8.01 -11.62 3.70
N GLU A 139 -7.99 -10.39 3.22
CA GLU A 139 -8.15 -10.08 1.79
C GLU A 139 -6.96 -10.55 0.93
N VAL A 140 -5.81 -10.86 1.54
CA VAL A 140 -4.59 -11.29 0.84
C VAL A 140 -4.42 -12.81 0.83
N ILE A 141 -5.27 -13.56 1.50
CA ILE A 141 -5.25 -15.03 1.55
C ILE A 141 -6.57 -15.54 0.98
N THR A 142 -6.67 -15.52 -0.34
CA THR A 142 -7.89 -15.93 -1.05
C THR A 142 -7.83 -17.39 -1.48
N ASN A 143 -9.00 -18.03 -1.66
CA ASN A 143 -9.14 -19.43 -2.05
C ASN A 143 -8.51 -20.44 -1.07
N TYR A 144 -8.25 -20.02 0.16
CA TYR A 144 -7.63 -20.86 1.18
C TYR A 144 -8.53 -22.04 1.54
N LYS A 145 -7.93 -23.26 1.64
CA LYS A 145 -8.64 -24.50 1.96
C LYS A 145 -8.28 -25.00 3.36
N GLY A 146 -7.04 -24.81 3.79
CA GLY A 146 -6.54 -25.29 5.07
C GLY A 146 -5.04 -25.54 5.06
N SER A 147 -4.53 -26.08 6.16
CA SER A 147 -3.13 -26.39 6.38
C SER A 147 -2.93 -27.83 6.85
N GLU A 148 -1.68 -28.30 6.77
CA GLU A 148 -1.21 -29.57 7.32
C GLU A 148 0.14 -29.35 8.00
N VAL A 149 0.26 -29.82 9.22
CA VAL A 149 1.54 -29.89 9.95
C VAL A 149 2.23 -31.18 9.57
N VAL A 150 3.30 -31.10 8.76
CA VAL A 150 4.06 -32.26 8.31
C VAL A 150 5.02 -32.74 9.41
N ASP A 151 5.72 -31.80 10.04
CA ASP A 151 6.58 -31.99 11.19
C ASP A 151 6.67 -30.68 11.98
N PRO A 152 7.36 -30.61 13.14
CA PRO A 152 7.41 -29.39 13.95
C PRO A 152 7.91 -28.12 13.25
N LEU A 153 8.65 -28.26 12.14
CA LEU A 153 9.21 -27.14 11.37
C LEU A 153 8.76 -27.11 9.90
N THR A 154 7.81 -27.97 9.51
CA THR A 154 7.31 -28.02 8.12
C THR A 154 5.80 -27.93 8.10
N VAL A 155 5.27 -26.91 7.41
CA VAL A 155 3.84 -26.67 7.23
C VAL A 155 3.49 -26.62 5.75
N LYS A 156 2.34 -27.21 5.39
CA LYS A 156 1.72 -27.11 4.05
C LYS A 156 0.45 -26.28 4.12
N PHE A 157 0.22 -25.51 3.04
CA PHE A 157 -1.02 -24.78 2.83
C PHE A 157 -1.66 -25.21 1.52
N PHE A 158 -2.99 -25.33 1.53
CA PHE A 158 -3.80 -25.79 0.41
C PHE A 158 -4.80 -24.73 -0.02
N PHE A 159 -5.05 -24.70 -1.32
CA PHE A 159 -5.98 -23.75 -1.94
C PHE A 159 -7.00 -24.49 -2.81
N THR A 160 -8.20 -23.93 -2.90
CA THR A 160 -9.29 -24.47 -3.74
C THR A 160 -9.14 -24.11 -5.22
N LYS A 161 -8.32 -23.10 -5.53
CA LYS A 161 -7.96 -22.62 -6.86
C LYS A 161 -6.52 -22.10 -6.84
N PRO A 162 -5.83 -22.00 -7.99
CA PRO A 162 -4.52 -21.37 -8.08
C PRO A 162 -4.47 -20.03 -7.35
N SER A 163 -3.42 -19.79 -6.57
CA SER A 163 -3.28 -18.62 -5.69
C SER A 163 -1.84 -18.09 -5.73
N VAL A 164 -1.38 -17.65 -6.91
CA VAL A 164 0.00 -17.21 -7.15
C VAL A 164 0.43 -16.06 -6.23
N GLY A 165 -0.50 -15.16 -5.88
CA GLY A 165 -0.25 -14.06 -4.96
C GLY A 165 -0.01 -14.47 -3.50
N PHE A 166 -0.23 -15.76 -3.13
CA PHE A 166 -0.08 -16.21 -1.75
C PHE A 166 1.35 -16.07 -1.23
N LEU A 167 2.36 -16.34 -2.06
CA LEU A 167 3.75 -16.20 -1.64
C LEU A 167 4.05 -14.75 -1.21
N GLN A 168 3.62 -13.75 -1.97
CA GLN A 168 3.71 -12.35 -1.54
C GLN A 168 2.82 -12.10 -0.32
N GLY A 169 1.63 -12.73 -0.25
CA GLY A 169 0.74 -12.67 0.91
C GLY A 169 1.40 -13.09 2.22
N THR A 170 2.39 -14.01 2.19
CA THR A 170 3.14 -14.43 3.39
C THR A 170 4.17 -13.40 3.88
N SER A 171 4.42 -12.34 3.12
CA SER A 171 5.38 -11.27 3.45
C SER A 171 4.72 -9.98 3.95
N VAL A 172 3.40 -9.85 3.82
CA VAL A 172 2.69 -8.62 4.19
C VAL A 172 2.32 -8.61 5.67
N ILE A 173 2.06 -7.41 6.19
CA ILE A 173 1.69 -7.23 7.59
C ILE A 173 0.43 -7.98 7.99
N GLY A 174 -0.51 -8.18 7.05
CA GLY A 174 -1.73 -8.97 7.25
C GLY A 174 -1.49 -10.46 7.52
N SER A 175 -0.25 -10.95 7.39
CA SER A 175 0.20 -12.31 7.71
C SER A 175 1.21 -12.34 8.86
N GLY A 176 1.23 -11.30 9.70
CA GLY A 176 2.06 -11.23 10.90
C GLY A 176 1.78 -12.40 11.85
N LEU A 177 2.84 -12.97 12.43
CA LEU A 177 2.73 -14.14 13.31
C LEU A 177 2.48 -13.70 14.75
N VAL A 178 1.39 -14.19 15.33
CA VAL A 178 1.01 -13.99 16.73
C VAL A 178 0.80 -15.31 17.45
N SER A 179 0.93 -15.32 18.78
CA SER A 179 0.79 -16.52 19.57
C SER A 179 -0.65 -17.08 19.57
N LEU A 180 -0.79 -18.36 19.89
CA LEU A 180 -2.09 -19.00 20.04
C LEU A 180 -2.95 -18.32 21.13
N LYS A 181 -2.32 -17.74 22.16
CA LYS A 181 -3.02 -16.98 23.20
C LYS A 181 -3.67 -15.71 22.62
N THR A 182 -2.95 -14.98 21.76
CA THR A 182 -3.50 -13.82 21.06
C THR A 182 -4.63 -14.22 20.11
N LEU A 183 -4.47 -15.30 19.34
CA LEU A 183 -5.49 -15.81 18.42
C LEU A 183 -6.77 -16.30 19.13
N ALA A 184 -6.68 -16.71 20.40
CA ALA A 184 -7.82 -17.13 21.19
C ALA A 184 -8.67 -15.96 21.73
N LEU A 185 -8.22 -14.72 21.57
CA LEU A 185 -8.98 -13.53 22.00
C LEU A 185 -10.01 -13.15 20.93
N PRO A 186 -11.19 -12.63 21.33
CA PRO A 186 -12.16 -12.11 20.39
C PRO A 186 -11.61 -10.88 19.64
N PHE A 187 -12.07 -10.65 18.42
CA PHE A 187 -11.60 -9.56 17.54
C PHE A 187 -11.55 -8.20 18.25
N ASP A 188 -12.62 -7.84 19.00
CA ASP A 188 -12.69 -6.55 19.67
C ASP A 188 -11.62 -6.38 20.77
N ALA A 189 -11.14 -7.48 21.36
CA ALA A 189 -10.07 -7.43 22.36
C ALA A 189 -8.69 -7.14 21.78
N LEU A 190 -8.51 -7.32 20.48
CA LEU A 190 -7.25 -7.07 19.77
C LEU A 190 -7.04 -5.58 19.43
N GLY A 191 -7.93 -4.70 19.88
CA GLY A 191 -7.70 -3.26 19.91
C GLY A 191 -6.73 -2.80 21.01
N ASP A 192 -6.48 -3.64 22.02
CA ASP A 192 -5.54 -3.40 23.11
C ASP A 192 -4.16 -4.01 22.74
N ALA A 193 -3.17 -3.16 22.46
CA ALA A 193 -1.86 -3.59 22.03
C ALA A 193 -1.13 -4.47 23.07
N THR A 194 -1.44 -4.32 24.36
CA THR A 194 -0.81 -5.09 25.43
C THR A 194 -1.17 -6.59 25.38
N LYS A 195 -2.22 -6.95 24.63
CA LYS A 195 -2.68 -8.33 24.43
C LYS A 195 -2.04 -9.03 23.25
N ILE A 196 -1.26 -8.31 22.46
CA ILE A 196 -0.62 -8.86 21.27
C ILE A 196 0.73 -9.47 21.60
N ILE A 197 0.79 -10.78 21.56
CA ILE A 197 2.01 -11.56 21.76
C ILE A 197 2.52 -11.96 20.37
N GLY A 198 3.44 -11.17 19.86
CA GLY A 198 4.02 -11.37 18.51
C GLY A 198 5.43 -11.98 18.56
N SER A 199 5.96 -12.28 17.38
CA SER A 199 7.32 -12.84 17.20
C SER A 199 8.39 -11.78 16.93
N GLY A 200 7.99 -10.51 16.75
CA GLY A 200 8.84 -9.43 16.25
C GLY A 200 9.92 -8.92 17.20
N PRO A 201 10.75 -7.97 16.73
CA PRO A 201 11.91 -7.45 17.46
C PRO A 201 11.56 -6.55 18.66
N PHE A 202 10.31 -6.10 18.77
CA PHE A 202 9.83 -5.30 19.90
C PHE A 202 8.62 -5.94 20.56
N VAL A 203 8.40 -5.61 21.84
CA VAL A 203 7.28 -6.07 22.65
C VAL A 203 6.58 -4.86 23.23
N VAL A 204 5.26 -4.87 23.25
CA VAL A 204 4.46 -3.82 23.89
C VAL A 204 4.67 -3.90 25.41
N LYS A 205 5.10 -2.79 26.00
CA LYS A 205 5.28 -2.62 27.44
C LYS A 205 4.03 -2.02 28.10
N SER A 206 3.49 -0.98 27.50
CA SER A 206 2.32 -0.26 28.02
C SER A 206 1.61 0.50 26.91
N GLU A 207 0.33 0.73 27.11
CA GLU A 207 -0.51 1.53 26.26
C GLU A 207 -1.44 2.43 27.06
N VAL A 208 -1.60 3.66 26.60
CA VAL A 208 -2.73 4.54 26.93
C VAL A 208 -3.48 4.75 25.61
N LEU A 209 -4.55 4.00 25.42
CA LEU A 209 -5.27 3.94 24.15
C LEU A 209 -5.60 5.34 23.61
N GLY A 210 -5.31 5.59 22.36
CA GLY A 210 -5.51 6.87 21.69
C GLY A 210 -4.50 7.96 22.06
N ARG A 211 -3.52 7.69 22.92
CA ARG A 211 -2.50 8.67 23.35
C ARG A 211 -1.08 8.21 23.12
N GLU A 212 -0.70 7.08 23.70
CA GLU A 212 0.68 6.60 23.56
C GLU A 212 0.78 5.07 23.68
N LEU A 213 1.76 4.53 22.99
CA LEU A 213 2.15 3.13 23.04
C LEU A 213 3.67 3.06 23.24
N VAL A 214 4.11 2.31 24.24
CA VAL A 214 5.53 2.10 24.53
C VAL A 214 5.91 0.66 24.22
N MET A 215 6.97 0.50 23.43
CA MET A 215 7.55 -0.80 23.09
C MET A 215 8.98 -0.89 23.58
N GLU A 216 9.41 -2.07 24.01
CA GLU A 216 10.79 -2.39 24.38
C GLU A 216 11.38 -3.40 23.39
N ALA A 217 12.67 -3.26 23.08
CA ALA A 217 13.37 -4.21 22.23
C ALA A 217 13.53 -5.57 22.93
N ARG A 218 13.18 -6.65 22.24
CA ARG A 218 13.39 -8.02 22.71
C ARG A 218 14.87 -8.34 22.82
N LYS A 219 15.30 -8.84 23.99
CA LYS A 219 16.70 -9.18 24.27
C LYS A 219 17.16 -10.44 23.54
N ASP A 220 16.25 -11.38 23.35
CA ASP A 220 16.47 -12.70 22.75
C ASP A 220 16.28 -12.73 21.23
N TYR A 221 15.85 -11.63 20.61
CA TYR A 221 15.60 -11.57 19.16
C TYR A 221 16.89 -11.73 18.35
N LYS A 222 16.93 -12.72 17.45
CA LYS A 222 18.11 -13.05 16.63
C LYS A 222 17.77 -13.63 15.25
N TRP A 223 16.54 -13.47 14.78
CA TRP A 223 16.04 -14.08 13.55
C TRP A 223 15.48 -13.06 12.55
N GLY A 224 16.08 -11.87 12.48
CA GLY A 224 15.77 -10.90 11.43
C GLY A 224 15.92 -11.47 10.03
N PRO A 225 15.34 -10.81 8.97
CA PRO A 225 15.51 -11.24 7.60
C PRO A 225 17.00 -11.43 7.25
N ALA A 226 17.35 -12.58 6.65
CA ALA A 226 18.74 -13.01 6.52
C ALA A 226 19.62 -12.05 5.68
N LYS A 227 19.03 -11.35 4.71
CA LYS A 227 19.77 -10.40 3.86
C LYS A 227 19.94 -9.00 4.47
N LEU A 228 19.32 -8.70 5.61
CA LEU A 228 19.59 -7.45 6.30
C LEU A 228 20.98 -7.48 6.94
N ALA A 229 21.71 -6.37 6.81
CA ALA A 229 23.06 -6.25 7.40
C ALA A 229 23.02 -6.36 8.93
N HIS A 230 21.96 -5.85 9.55
CA HIS A 230 21.75 -5.95 10.99
C HIS A 230 21.11 -7.29 11.36
N GLN A 231 21.70 -7.99 12.33
CA GLN A 231 21.19 -9.22 12.91
C GLN A 231 21.20 -9.11 14.44
N GLY A 232 20.33 -9.88 15.10
CA GLY A 232 20.23 -9.88 16.57
C GLY A 232 19.23 -8.87 17.12
N ARG A 233 19.41 -8.45 18.36
CA ARG A 233 18.55 -7.48 19.04
C ARG A 233 18.51 -6.15 18.27
N ALA A 234 17.35 -5.50 18.20
CA ALA A 234 17.23 -4.17 17.63
C ALA A 234 18.23 -3.18 18.27
N ASN A 235 18.70 -2.20 17.50
CA ASN A 235 19.70 -1.23 18.00
C ASN A 235 19.11 -0.30 19.07
N LEU A 236 17.83 0.05 18.96
CA LEU A 236 17.10 0.86 19.96
C LEU A 236 16.79 0.05 21.21
N ASP A 237 16.66 0.72 22.35
CA ASP A 237 16.10 0.12 23.56
C ASP A 237 14.58 0.04 23.52
N GLY A 238 13.93 0.97 22.81
CA GLY A 238 12.50 0.99 22.68
C GLY A 238 11.99 2.06 21.71
N ILE A 239 10.68 2.07 21.56
CA ILE A 239 9.96 3.01 20.73
C ILE A 239 8.77 3.55 21.54
N LYS A 240 8.60 4.86 21.52
CA LYS A 240 7.43 5.52 22.07
C LYS A 240 6.61 6.11 20.92
N TYR A 241 5.48 5.50 20.62
CA TYR A 241 4.46 6.07 19.72
C TYR A 241 3.62 7.07 20.51
N VAL A 242 3.44 8.26 19.96
CA VAL A 242 2.56 9.29 20.55
C VAL A 242 1.58 9.72 19.48
N VAL A 243 0.30 9.63 19.80
CA VAL A 243 -0.78 10.07 18.89
C VAL A 243 -0.90 11.59 19.00
N THR A 244 -0.68 12.25 17.86
CA THR A 244 -0.67 13.70 17.74
C THR A 244 -1.42 14.08 16.45
N PRO A 245 -2.74 14.29 16.49
CA PRO A 245 -3.56 14.49 15.30
C PRO A 245 -3.20 15.75 14.51
N GLU A 246 -2.86 16.85 15.21
CA GLU A 246 -2.63 18.15 14.61
C GLU A 246 -1.27 18.23 13.89
N ASP A 247 -1.27 18.52 12.59
CA ASP A 247 -0.06 18.57 11.75
C ASP A 247 0.97 19.57 12.28
N SER A 248 0.53 20.79 12.66
CA SER A 248 1.41 21.84 13.20
C SER A 248 2.07 21.45 14.53
N VAL A 249 1.38 20.68 15.37
CA VAL A 249 1.93 20.18 16.64
C VAL A 249 2.98 19.11 16.38
N ARG A 250 2.74 18.18 15.43
CA ARG A 250 3.76 17.18 15.05
C ARG A 250 5.01 17.84 14.50
N ILE A 251 4.86 18.80 13.59
CA ILE A 251 5.99 19.53 12.99
C ILE A 251 6.73 20.34 14.07
N GLY A 252 6.00 21.06 14.92
CA GLY A 252 6.61 21.81 16.03
C GLY A 252 7.43 20.94 16.97
N ALA A 253 6.91 19.76 17.35
CA ALA A 253 7.62 18.80 18.19
C ALA A 253 8.88 18.23 17.52
N LEU A 254 8.83 17.95 16.21
CA LEU A 254 10.00 17.52 15.44
C LEU A 254 11.08 18.61 15.42
N LEU A 255 10.71 19.84 15.07
CA LEU A 255 11.63 20.97 14.97
C LEU A 255 12.25 21.35 16.32
N ALA A 256 11.52 21.16 17.41
CA ALA A 256 12.01 21.35 18.78
C ALA A 256 12.86 20.16 19.30
N GLY A 257 13.02 19.09 18.53
CA GLY A 257 13.76 17.90 18.92
C GLY A 257 13.06 17.02 19.97
N GLN A 258 11.77 17.23 20.20
CA GLN A 258 10.95 16.44 21.12
C GLN A 258 10.53 15.09 20.52
N ALA A 259 10.55 14.98 19.19
CA ALA A 259 10.37 13.74 18.45
C ALA A 259 11.49 13.56 17.43
N GLN A 260 11.79 12.30 17.09
CA GLN A 260 12.79 11.98 16.09
C GLN A 260 12.19 11.67 14.73
N ILE A 261 10.96 11.15 14.67
CA ILE A 261 10.23 10.87 13.43
C ILE A 261 8.79 11.28 13.62
N ILE A 262 8.20 11.87 12.57
CA ILE A 262 6.77 12.12 12.46
C ILE A 262 6.24 11.52 11.15
N ARG A 263 4.99 11.06 11.14
CA ARG A 263 4.29 10.61 9.93
C ARG A 263 3.25 11.64 9.49
N GLN A 264 2.80 11.53 8.24
CA GLN A 264 1.82 12.44 7.63
C GLN A 264 2.29 13.89 7.60
N VAL A 265 3.48 14.09 7.00
CA VAL A 265 3.92 15.45 6.67
C VAL A 265 3.15 15.91 5.44
N GLN A 266 2.44 17.02 5.56
CA GLN A 266 1.70 17.57 4.44
C GLN A 266 2.63 18.13 3.37
N ALA A 267 2.24 18.06 2.11
CA ALA A 267 3.07 18.48 0.98
C ALA A 267 3.52 19.96 1.09
N TYR A 268 2.68 20.82 1.64
CA TYR A 268 2.99 22.24 1.83
C TYR A 268 3.99 22.52 2.97
N ASP A 269 4.16 21.57 3.91
CA ASP A 269 5.10 21.70 5.04
C ASP A 269 6.50 21.13 4.74
N GLU A 270 6.64 20.29 3.69
CA GLU A 270 7.89 19.59 3.38
C GLU A 270 9.08 20.53 3.21
N LYS A 271 8.90 21.65 2.49
CA LYS A 271 9.96 22.64 2.28
C LYS A 271 10.43 23.28 3.57
N GLN A 272 9.50 23.61 4.47
CA GLN A 272 9.83 24.18 5.77
C GLN A 272 10.68 23.20 6.59
N VAL A 273 10.26 21.95 6.66
CA VAL A 273 10.93 20.88 7.40
C VAL A 273 12.34 20.64 6.84
N GLN A 274 12.47 20.52 5.52
CA GLN A 274 13.77 20.35 4.86
C GLN A 274 14.71 21.54 5.07
N SER A 275 14.21 22.77 5.03
CA SER A 275 15.01 23.99 5.25
C SER A 275 15.62 24.06 6.65
N LYS A 276 15.08 23.31 7.60
CA LYS A 276 15.60 23.19 8.97
C LYS A 276 16.53 21.99 9.16
N GLY A 277 16.91 21.28 8.07
CA GLY A 277 17.87 20.19 8.09
C GLY A 277 17.25 18.82 8.43
N PHE A 278 15.94 18.68 8.45
CA PHE A 278 15.26 17.40 8.61
C PHE A 278 15.11 16.68 7.27
N VAL A 279 15.02 15.37 7.31
CA VAL A 279 14.93 14.51 6.11
C VAL A 279 13.49 14.12 5.86
N ILE A 280 13.00 14.35 4.63
CA ILE A 280 11.71 13.83 4.18
C ILE A 280 11.92 12.48 3.53
N TYR A 281 11.14 11.48 3.97
CA TYR A 281 11.03 10.17 3.35
C TYR A 281 9.62 10.01 2.78
N ALA A 282 9.54 9.55 1.54
CA ALA A 282 8.27 9.40 0.84
C ALA A 282 8.20 8.04 0.09
N PRO A 283 8.31 6.91 0.81
CA PRO A 283 8.21 5.61 0.16
C PRO A 283 6.82 5.41 -0.47
N SER A 284 6.80 4.86 -1.69
CA SER A 284 5.58 4.55 -2.44
C SER A 284 4.76 3.45 -1.76
N THR A 285 3.44 3.54 -1.83
CA THR A 285 2.51 2.48 -1.40
C THR A 285 2.36 1.35 -2.42
N ARG A 286 2.85 1.53 -3.65
CA ARG A 286 2.98 0.53 -4.73
C ARG A 286 1.71 -0.22 -5.11
N GLY A 287 0.56 0.33 -4.84
CA GLY A 287 -0.71 -0.32 -5.16
C GLY A 287 -1.57 0.49 -6.11
N ILE A 288 -2.88 0.42 -5.88
CA ILE A 288 -3.87 1.24 -6.56
C ILE A 288 -3.67 2.70 -6.14
N ASN A 289 -3.58 3.57 -7.14
CA ASN A 289 -3.40 5.00 -6.97
C ASN A 289 -4.62 5.67 -6.33
N ASN A 290 -4.41 6.82 -5.70
CA ASN A 290 -5.52 7.68 -5.31
C ASN A 290 -6.33 8.04 -6.56
N SER A 291 -7.59 7.71 -6.52
CA SER A 291 -8.49 7.79 -7.67
C SER A 291 -9.92 8.08 -7.25
N VAL A 292 -10.69 8.57 -8.21
CA VAL A 292 -12.13 8.69 -8.13
C VAL A 292 -12.74 7.50 -8.88
N VAL A 293 -13.51 6.67 -8.19
CA VAL A 293 -14.13 5.46 -8.74
C VAL A 293 -15.62 5.69 -8.93
N PHE A 294 -16.15 5.22 -10.06
CA PHE A 294 -17.59 5.23 -10.34
C PHE A 294 -18.23 3.90 -9.98
N ARG A 295 -19.52 3.96 -9.64
CA ARG A 295 -20.36 2.79 -9.36
C ARG A 295 -21.41 2.62 -10.44
N PRO A 296 -21.19 1.73 -11.42
CA PRO A 296 -22.08 1.58 -12.58
C PRO A 296 -23.52 1.16 -12.26
N ASP A 297 -23.79 0.66 -11.05
CA ASP A 297 -25.15 0.41 -10.57
C ASP A 297 -26.00 1.69 -10.44
N ASN A 298 -25.36 2.85 -10.28
CA ASN A 298 -26.07 4.11 -10.22
C ASN A 298 -26.46 4.58 -11.63
N PRO A 299 -27.76 4.88 -11.89
CA PRO A 299 -28.25 5.28 -13.21
C PRO A 299 -27.55 6.51 -13.79
N LEU A 300 -27.03 7.42 -12.95
CA LEU A 300 -26.35 8.64 -13.41
C LEU A 300 -24.99 8.36 -14.06
N VAL A 301 -24.34 7.26 -13.68
CA VAL A 301 -22.99 6.88 -14.15
C VAL A 301 -22.95 5.47 -14.77
N SER A 302 -24.11 4.86 -15.04
CA SER A 302 -24.21 3.55 -15.68
C SER A 302 -23.75 3.57 -17.14
N ASP A 303 -23.99 4.68 -17.84
CA ASP A 303 -23.54 4.86 -19.23
C ASP A 303 -22.02 5.13 -19.27
N ILE A 304 -21.31 4.31 -20.05
CA ILE A 304 -19.85 4.44 -20.22
C ILE A 304 -19.45 5.82 -20.76
N ARG A 305 -20.28 6.43 -21.62
CA ARG A 305 -20.02 7.76 -22.19
C ARG A 305 -19.98 8.83 -21.11
N VAL A 306 -20.86 8.73 -20.10
CA VAL A 306 -20.86 9.63 -18.94
C VAL A 306 -19.56 9.44 -18.12
N ARG A 307 -19.16 8.20 -17.85
CA ARG A 307 -17.93 7.93 -17.09
C ARG A 307 -16.68 8.42 -17.84
N GLN A 308 -16.61 8.17 -19.15
CA GLN A 308 -15.52 8.67 -20.01
C GLN A 308 -15.52 10.20 -20.08
N ALA A 309 -16.69 10.83 -20.19
CA ALA A 309 -16.78 12.29 -20.16
C ALA A 309 -16.22 12.86 -18.85
N LEU A 310 -16.59 12.28 -17.71
CA LEU A 310 -16.13 12.72 -16.40
C LEU A 310 -14.62 12.48 -16.22
N LEU A 311 -14.07 11.42 -16.83
CA LEU A 311 -12.63 11.17 -16.87
C LEU A 311 -11.91 12.28 -17.65
N HIS A 312 -12.36 12.59 -18.88
CA HIS A 312 -11.75 13.63 -19.71
C HIS A 312 -12.01 15.06 -19.20
N ALA A 313 -12.95 15.25 -18.30
CA ALA A 313 -13.19 16.53 -17.63
C ALA A 313 -12.24 16.80 -16.45
N VAL A 314 -11.37 15.84 -16.07
CA VAL A 314 -10.44 16.01 -14.94
C VAL A 314 -9.02 16.29 -15.43
N ASN A 315 -8.47 17.41 -14.99
CA ASN A 315 -7.05 17.76 -15.13
C ASN A 315 -6.26 17.33 -13.88
N ALA A 316 -5.89 16.05 -13.82
CA ALA A 316 -5.13 15.51 -12.69
C ALA A 316 -3.77 16.22 -12.50
N LYS A 317 -3.13 16.68 -13.59
CA LYS A 317 -1.88 17.46 -13.52
C LYS A 317 -2.06 18.77 -12.75
N GLU A 318 -3.16 19.48 -12.99
CA GLU A 318 -3.49 20.72 -12.27
C GLU A 318 -3.75 20.45 -10.79
N ILE A 319 -4.51 19.38 -10.47
CA ILE A 319 -4.79 18.97 -9.08
C ILE A 319 -3.50 18.69 -8.34
N VAL A 320 -2.62 17.87 -8.93
CA VAL A 320 -1.34 17.51 -8.30
C VAL A 320 -0.44 18.73 -8.12
N ALA A 321 -0.33 19.59 -9.12
CA ALA A 321 0.48 20.80 -9.05
C ALA A 321 -0.05 21.82 -8.00
N THR A 322 -1.36 21.81 -7.72
CA THR A 322 -1.99 22.72 -6.77
C THR A 322 -1.86 22.23 -5.33
N LEU A 323 -2.03 20.93 -5.09
CA LEU A 323 -2.19 20.39 -3.73
C LEU A 323 -0.96 19.67 -3.20
N PHE A 324 -0.07 19.20 -4.08
CA PHE A 324 0.95 18.23 -3.69
C PHE A 324 2.37 18.70 -4.03
N SER A 325 3.35 18.02 -3.49
CA SER A 325 4.77 18.18 -3.78
C SER A 325 5.24 17.20 -4.86
N ALA A 326 6.53 17.29 -5.23
CA ALA A 326 7.16 16.34 -6.15
C ALA A 326 7.17 14.89 -5.62
N ASN A 327 6.93 14.68 -4.33
CA ASN A 327 6.81 13.35 -3.74
C ASN A 327 5.50 12.63 -4.09
N TYR A 328 4.54 13.34 -4.67
CA TYR A 328 3.22 12.82 -5.09
C TYR A 328 3.10 12.88 -6.62
N PRO A 329 3.66 11.91 -7.36
CA PRO A 329 3.57 11.93 -8.82
C PRO A 329 2.12 11.89 -9.30
N GLN A 330 1.84 12.55 -10.43
CA GLN A 330 0.57 12.37 -11.13
C GLN A 330 0.42 10.90 -11.54
N ALA A 331 -0.70 10.28 -11.22
CA ALA A 331 -0.99 8.93 -11.65
C ALA A 331 -1.21 8.87 -13.18
N LYS A 332 -0.53 7.93 -13.83
CA LYS A 332 -0.62 7.68 -15.27
C LYS A 332 -1.23 6.31 -15.57
N SER A 333 -1.69 5.60 -14.57
CA SER A 333 -2.39 4.33 -14.65
C SER A 333 -3.16 4.10 -13.35
N ILE A 334 -3.88 2.97 -13.26
CA ILE A 334 -4.62 2.62 -12.04
C ILE A 334 -3.71 2.17 -10.90
N ILE A 335 -2.50 1.69 -11.20
CA ILE A 335 -1.48 1.32 -10.20
C ILE A 335 -0.29 2.26 -10.27
N ALA A 336 0.47 2.35 -9.17
CA ALA A 336 1.64 3.19 -9.06
C ALA A 336 2.74 2.79 -10.06
N SER A 337 3.52 3.76 -10.54
CA SER A 337 4.64 3.54 -11.48
C SER A 337 5.73 2.63 -10.92
N THR A 338 5.79 2.47 -9.60
CA THR A 338 6.71 1.58 -8.89
C THR A 338 6.16 0.17 -8.66
N ALA A 339 4.93 -0.12 -9.10
CA ALA A 339 4.31 -1.43 -8.97
C ALA A 339 4.76 -2.39 -10.08
N GLN A 340 4.80 -3.68 -9.77
CA GLN A 340 5.04 -4.71 -10.79
C GLN A 340 3.91 -4.73 -11.82
N GLY A 341 4.26 -4.74 -13.09
CA GLY A 341 3.28 -4.77 -14.18
C GLY A 341 2.67 -3.40 -14.51
N TYR A 342 3.22 -2.31 -14.01
CA TYR A 342 2.81 -0.98 -14.40
C TYR A 342 2.95 -0.76 -15.92
N VAL A 343 1.90 -0.19 -16.51
CA VAL A 343 1.89 0.27 -17.90
C VAL A 343 1.37 1.71 -17.93
N ASP A 344 2.12 2.61 -18.55
CA ASP A 344 1.70 4.02 -18.72
C ASP A 344 0.46 4.09 -19.63
N GLN A 345 -0.64 4.58 -19.10
CA GLN A 345 -1.95 4.75 -19.78
C GLN A 345 -2.26 6.24 -20.00
N SER A 346 -1.29 7.14 -19.85
CA SER A 346 -1.49 8.60 -19.92
C SER A 346 -2.15 9.06 -21.22
N ALA A 347 -1.94 8.33 -22.32
CA ALA A 347 -2.60 8.61 -23.59
C ALA A 347 -4.14 8.52 -23.53
N LYS A 348 -4.68 7.73 -22.59
CA LYS A 348 -6.13 7.56 -22.33
C LYS A 348 -6.65 8.50 -21.23
N LEU A 349 -5.77 9.13 -20.47
CA LEU A 349 -6.07 10.00 -19.32
C LEU A 349 -5.93 11.49 -19.68
N THR A 350 -6.30 11.86 -20.89
CA THR A 350 -6.17 13.23 -21.39
C THR A 350 -7.26 14.13 -20.85
N TYR A 351 -6.89 15.34 -20.41
CA TYR A 351 -7.86 16.40 -20.09
C TYR A 351 -8.37 17.01 -21.39
N ASP A 352 -9.63 16.79 -21.69
CA ASP A 352 -10.33 17.33 -22.88
C ASP A 352 -11.80 17.64 -22.55
N PRO A 353 -12.08 18.84 -22.01
CA PRO A 353 -13.44 19.23 -21.68
C PRO A 353 -14.38 19.36 -22.89
N ALA A 354 -13.85 19.55 -24.10
CA ALA A 354 -14.66 19.57 -25.30
C ALA A 354 -15.16 18.16 -25.67
N LEU A 355 -14.27 17.16 -25.60
CA LEU A 355 -14.65 15.74 -25.72
C LEU A 355 -15.62 15.33 -24.61
N ALA A 356 -15.38 15.76 -23.38
CA ALA A 356 -16.28 15.49 -22.26
C ALA A 356 -17.68 16.02 -22.50
N ALA A 357 -17.80 17.27 -22.95
CA ALA A 357 -19.09 17.88 -23.30
C ALA A 357 -19.82 17.09 -24.42
N LYS A 358 -19.10 16.74 -25.49
CA LYS A 358 -19.61 15.93 -26.60
C LYS A 358 -20.14 14.58 -26.12
N LEU A 359 -19.39 13.85 -25.32
CA LEU A 359 -19.81 12.55 -24.79
C LEU A 359 -21.05 12.64 -23.91
N LEU A 360 -21.18 13.71 -23.11
CA LEU A 360 -22.39 13.95 -22.31
C LEU A 360 -23.60 14.26 -23.21
N ASP A 361 -23.43 15.05 -24.28
CA ASP A 361 -24.50 15.32 -25.28
C ASP A 361 -24.94 14.02 -25.98
N GLU A 362 -23.98 13.17 -26.40
CA GLU A 362 -24.24 11.86 -27.00
C GLU A 362 -24.94 10.89 -26.04
N ALA A 363 -24.72 11.03 -24.74
CA ALA A 363 -25.39 10.26 -23.69
C ALA A 363 -26.78 10.80 -23.36
N GLY A 364 -27.20 11.91 -24.00
CA GLY A 364 -28.50 12.56 -23.81
C GLY A 364 -28.56 13.55 -22.66
N TRP A 365 -27.41 13.89 -22.06
CA TRP A 365 -27.30 14.91 -21.01
C TRP A 365 -27.05 16.27 -21.63
N THR A 366 -28.10 17.05 -21.87
CA THR A 366 -28.02 18.37 -22.49
C THR A 366 -27.93 19.50 -21.46
N MET A 367 -27.32 20.62 -21.85
CA MET A 367 -27.17 21.77 -20.95
C MET A 367 -28.54 22.41 -20.63
N GLY A 368 -28.85 22.46 -19.34
CA GLY A 368 -30.06 23.10 -18.85
C GLY A 368 -29.89 24.58 -18.54
N PRO A 369 -31.00 25.30 -18.26
CA PRO A 369 -31.01 26.76 -18.08
C PRO A 369 -30.20 27.25 -16.89
N LYS A 370 -29.91 26.38 -15.91
CA LYS A 370 -29.10 26.70 -14.72
C LYS A 370 -27.60 26.42 -14.89
N GLY A 371 -27.16 26.07 -16.13
CA GLY A 371 -25.77 25.66 -16.35
C GLY A 371 -25.44 24.25 -15.86
N LEU A 372 -26.44 23.46 -15.47
CA LEU A 372 -26.31 22.03 -15.16
C LEU A 372 -26.91 21.21 -16.30
N ARG A 373 -26.24 20.08 -16.59
CA ARG A 373 -26.77 19.12 -17.58
C ARG A 373 -27.95 18.37 -17.00
N GLN A 374 -28.92 18.11 -17.86
CA GLN A 374 -30.16 17.42 -17.51
C GLN A 374 -30.56 16.40 -18.57
N LYS A 375 -31.21 15.34 -18.12
CA LYS A 375 -31.80 14.29 -18.95
C LYS A 375 -33.10 13.84 -18.29
N ASP A 376 -34.20 13.76 -19.06
CA ASP A 376 -35.52 13.34 -18.56
C ASP A 376 -35.97 14.12 -17.30
N GLY A 377 -35.71 15.42 -17.27
CA GLY A 377 -36.06 16.31 -16.15
C GLY A 377 -35.18 16.18 -14.91
N LYS A 378 -34.13 15.35 -14.95
CA LYS A 378 -33.17 15.18 -13.83
C LYS A 378 -31.86 15.90 -14.14
N GLU A 379 -31.35 16.67 -13.17
CA GLU A 379 -30.01 17.29 -13.23
C GLU A 379 -28.92 16.25 -12.96
N LEU A 380 -27.76 16.38 -13.61
CA LEU A 380 -26.59 15.51 -13.37
C LEU A 380 -25.85 15.99 -12.13
N VAL A 381 -26.30 15.50 -10.99
CA VAL A 381 -25.76 15.81 -9.67
C VAL A 381 -25.26 14.52 -9.03
N LEU A 382 -23.95 14.45 -8.80
CA LEU A 382 -23.27 13.31 -8.20
C LEU A 382 -22.92 13.62 -6.73
N THR A 383 -22.69 12.59 -5.95
CA THR A 383 -22.33 12.69 -4.53
C THR A 383 -21.16 11.78 -4.21
N ALA A 384 -20.19 12.30 -3.46
CA ALA A 384 -19.09 11.54 -2.88
C ALA A 384 -18.85 11.96 -1.43
N TYR A 385 -18.45 11.02 -0.59
CA TYR A 385 -17.90 11.32 0.73
C TYR A 385 -16.38 11.49 0.64
N GLU A 386 -15.83 12.42 1.43
CA GLU A 386 -14.39 12.46 1.65
C GLU A 386 -13.91 11.19 2.34
N SER A 387 -12.70 10.74 2.05
CA SER A 387 -12.08 9.56 2.64
C SER A 387 -10.91 9.96 3.52
N LEU A 388 -11.05 9.77 4.80
CA LEU A 388 -9.96 9.89 5.76
C LEU A 388 -9.34 8.51 6.02
N PRO A 389 -8.02 8.40 6.15
CA PRO A 389 -7.01 9.46 6.30
C PRO A 389 -6.25 9.80 4.99
N GLN A 390 -6.87 9.69 3.82
CA GLN A 390 -6.18 10.01 2.57
C GLN A 390 -5.75 11.49 2.53
N PRO A 391 -4.48 11.79 2.20
CA PRO A 391 -3.99 13.16 2.22
C PRO A 391 -4.72 14.02 1.19
N GLN A 392 -5.13 15.22 1.59
CA GLN A 392 -5.78 16.23 0.74
C GLN A 392 -7.01 15.69 -0.04
N ASN A 393 -7.72 14.66 0.50
CA ASN A 393 -8.81 14.02 -0.24
C ASN A 393 -9.99 14.96 -0.47
N LYS A 394 -10.37 15.76 0.54
CA LYS A 394 -11.44 16.75 0.43
C LYS A 394 -11.12 17.80 -0.64
N GLU A 395 -9.93 18.36 -0.59
CA GLU A 395 -9.43 19.38 -1.52
C GLU A 395 -9.34 18.81 -2.94
N THR A 396 -8.88 17.57 -3.09
CA THR A 396 -8.87 16.85 -4.37
C THR A 396 -10.27 16.73 -4.96
N LEU A 397 -11.25 16.28 -4.18
CA LEU A 397 -12.64 16.15 -4.62
C LEU A 397 -13.27 17.52 -4.94
N GLN A 398 -12.91 18.58 -4.20
CA GLN A 398 -13.36 19.94 -4.48
C GLN A 398 -12.83 20.46 -5.83
N LEU A 399 -11.55 20.18 -6.16
CA LEU A 399 -10.99 20.54 -7.47
C LEU A 399 -11.64 19.73 -8.59
N VAL A 400 -11.90 18.43 -8.39
CA VAL A 400 -12.67 17.60 -9.33
C VAL A 400 -14.07 18.20 -9.54
N ALA A 401 -14.76 18.60 -8.46
CA ALA A 401 -16.08 19.24 -8.55
C ALA A 401 -16.04 20.54 -9.36
N GLN A 402 -15.03 21.40 -9.16
CA GLN A 402 -14.84 22.62 -9.93
C GLN A 402 -14.59 22.35 -11.42
N GLN A 403 -13.81 21.31 -11.74
CA GLN A 403 -13.53 20.92 -13.12
C GLN A 403 -14.76 20.31 -13.80
N TRP A 404 -15.52 19.46 -13.13
CA TRP A 404 -16.77 18.91 -13.64
C TRP A 404 -17.85 19.98 -13.84
N ALA A 405 -17.88 21.02 -13.01
CA ALA A 405 -18.80 22.13 -13.17
C ALA A 405 -18.60 22.88 -14.51
N LYS A 406 -17.37 22.92 -15.07
CA LYS A 406 -17.07 23.51 -16.38
C LYS A 406 -17.78 22.80 -17.53
N VAL A 407 -18.14 21.52 -17.34
CA VAL A 407 -18.91 20.74 -18.32
C VAL A 407 -20.37 20.51 -17.90
N GLY A 408 -20.87 21.26 -16.90
CA GLY A 408 -22.25 21.23 -16.45
C GLY A 408 -22.62 20.07 -15.52
N VAL A 409 -21.65 19.48 -14.82
CA VAL A 409 -21.87 18.39 -13.85
C VAL A 409 -21.57 18.88 -12.44
N LYS A 410 -22.48 18.63 -11.52
CA LYS A 410 -22.30 18.98 -10.10
C LYS A 410 -21.82 17.78 -9.31
N LEU A 411 -20.79 17.96 -8.48
CA LEU A 411 -20.38 17.00 -7.45
C LEU A 411 -20.59 17.60 -6.07
N ASN A 412 -21.42 16.95 -5.26
CA ASN A 412 -21.55 17.26 -3.83
C ASN A 412 -20.50 16.46 -3.05
N VAL A 413 -19.58 17.16 -2.40
CA VAL A 413 -18.57 16.55 -1.51
C VAL A 413 -19.09 16.64 -0.09
N LEU A 414 -19.32 15.48 0.52
CA LEU A 414 -19.88 15.36 1.87
C LEU A 414 -18.79 14.99 2.86
N ALA A 415 -18.80 15.70 4.00
CA ALA A 415 -18.12 15.29 5.22
C ALA A 415 -19.18 14.70 6.15
N GLY A 416 -19.07 13.44 6.52
CA GLY A 416 -20.02 12.76 7.43
C GLY A 416 -19.32 12.17 8.65
N ASP A 417 -20.09 11.89 9.69
CA ASP A 417 -19.61 11.00 10.74
C ASP A 417 -19.28 9.61 10.18
N ALA A 418 -18.42 8.87 10.88
CA ALA A 418 -17.91 7.60 10.37
C ALA A 418 -19.03 6.58 10.08
N GLY A 419 -20.09 6.56 10.88
CA GLY A 419 -21.20 5.62 10.73
C GLY A 419 -22.03 5.92 9.50
N SER A 420 -22.51 7.16 9.35
CA SER A 420 -23.29 7.62 8.18
C SER A 420 -22.49 7.46 6.90
N ARG A 421 -21.21 7.84 6.92
CA ARG A 421 -20.31 7.70 5.77
C ARG A 421 -20.17 6.25 5.32
N ILE A 422 -19.91 5.34 6.26
CA ILE A 422 -19.78 3.90 5.93
C ILE A 422 -21.10 3.37 5.36
N ALA A 423 -22.24 3.63 6.03
CA ALA A 423 -23.54 3.14 5.58
C ALA A 423 -23.90 3.64 4.17
N ASP A 424 -23.75 4.94 3.92
CA ASP A 424 -24.08 5.53 2.61
C ASP A 424 -23.05 5.16 1.52
N SER A 425 -21.78 5.00 1.89
CA SER A 425 -20.74 4.57 0.94
C SER A 425 -20.94 3.12 0.45
N LEU A 426 -21.70 2.31 1.17
CA LEU A 426 -22.08 0.96 0.75
C LEU A 426 -23.32 0.94 -0.17
N ASP A 427 -23.95 2.07 -0.39
CA ASP A 427 -25.11 2.20 -1.26
C ASP A 427 -24.75 2.96 -2.55
N PRO A 428 -24.65 2.28 -3.71
CA PRO A 428 -24.29 2.93 -4.96
C PRO A 428 -25.32 3.97 -5.43
N LEU A 429 -26.58 3.88 -4.99
CA LEU A 429 -27.59 4.89 -5.34
C LEU A 429 -27.38 6.21 -4.59
N LYS A 430 -26.80 6.16 -3.38
CA LYS A 430 -26.46 7.35 -2.60
C LYS A 430 -25.13 7.96 -2.97
N THR A 431 -24.12 7.11 -3.23
CA THR A 431 -22.75 7.52 -3.53
C THR A 431 -22.26 6.91 -4.84
N PRO A 432 -22.67 7.47 -5.99
CA PRO A 432 -22.25 6.99 -7.32
C PRO A 432 -20.73 7.16 -7.56
N VAL A 433 -20.09 7.98 -6.73
CA VAL A 433 -18.67 8.32 -6.83
C VAL A 433 -18.02 8.08 -5.47
N ALA A 434 -16.85 7.46 -5.45
CA ALA A 434 -16.09 7.22 -4.23
C ALA A 434 -14.59 7.42 -4.46
N PRO A 435 -13.87 8.03 -3.52
CA PRO A 435 -12.41 7.96 -3.53
C PRO A 435 -11.95 6.56 -3.15
N ALA A 436 -10.87 6.11 -3.77
CA ALA A 436 -10.30 4.80 -3.51
C ALA A 436 -8.77 4.81 -3.63
N MET A 437 -8.12 3.96 -2.81
CA MET A 437 -6.69 3.71 -2.81
C MET A 437 -6.42 2.39 -2.08
N VAL A 438 -5.44 1.61 -2.54
CA VAL A 438 -4.97 0.40 -1.83
C VAL A 438 -3.47 0.26 -1.96
N GLY A 439 -2.75 0.23 -0.85
CA GLY A 439 -1.32 -0.06 -0.82
C GLY A 439 -1.05 -1.57 -0.76
N ARG A 440 -0.44 -2.15 -1.80
CA ARG A 440 0.03 -3.53 -1.85
C ARG A 440 1.02 -3.70 -3.00
N ALA A 441 2.10 -4.44 -2.77
CA ALA A 441 3.20 -4.59 -3.73
C ALA A 441 3.10 -5.85 -4.61
N ASP A 442 1.93 -6.44 -4.75
CA ASP A 442 1.64 -7.53 -5.69
C ASP A 442 0.59 -7.10 -6.72
N PRO A 443 0.70 -7.53 -7.98
CA PRO A 443 -0.30 -7.26 -9.02
C PRO A 443 -1.74 -7.66 -8.67
N ASP A 444 -1.92 -8.63 -7.77
CA ASP A 444 -3.23 -9.05 -7.25
C ASP A 444 -3.96 -7.94 -6.46
N VAL A 445 -3.30 -6.82 -6.18
CA VAL A 445 -3.94 -5.62 -5.61
C VAL A 445 -5.11 -5.13 -6.47
N ILE A 446 -5.06 -5.31 -7.78
CA ILE A 446 -6.15 -4.94 -8.69
C ILE A 446 -7.38 -5.79 -8.36
N ARG A 447 -7.19 -7.09 -8.11
CA ARG A 447 -8.24 -7.99 -7.65
C ARG A 447 -8.80 -7.55 -6.30
N SER A 448 -7.95 -7.18 -5.34
CA SER A 448 -8.37 -6.66 -4.04
C SER A 448 -9.32 -5.46 -4.17
N GLN A 449 -9.11 -4.60 -5.18
CA GLN A 449 -9.90 -3.40 -5.39
C GLN A 449 -11.21 -3.65 -6.12
N TYR A 450 -11.22 -4.50 -7.16
CA TYR A 450 -12.33 -4.58 -8.11
C TYR A 450 -13.10 -5.91 -8.10
N TYR A 451 -12.56 -6.99 -7.50
CA TYR A 451 -13.22 -8.29 -7.54
C TYR A 451 -14.44 -8.35 -6.60
N PRO A 452 -15.56 -9.04 -6.99
CA PRO A 452 -16.83 -9.00 -6.27
C PRO A 452 -16.79 -9.43 -4.79
N THR A 453 -15.88 -10.33 -4.41
CA THR A 453 -15.78 -10.87 -3.05
C THR A 453 -14.73 -10.19 -2.18
N THR A 454 -14.07 -9.13 -2.69
CA THR A 454 -13.06 -8.36 -1.97
C THR A 454 -13.61 -6.98 -1.59
N ARG A 455 -12.86 -5.89 -1.84
CA ARG A 455 -13.35 -4.52 -1.55
C ARG A 455 -14.52 -4.10 -2.44
N ASN A 456 -14.57 -4.63 -3.65
CA ASN A 456 -15.64 -4.48 -4.63
C ASN A 456 -16.16 -3.04 -4.76
N VAL A 457 -15.26 -2.12 -5.06
CA VAL A 457 -15.59 -0.69 -5.18
C VAL A 457 -16.60 -0.38 -6.28
N LEU A 458 -16.73 -1.26 -7.28
CA LEU A 458 -17.71 -1.16 -8.36
C LEU A 458 -19.10 -1.66 -7.94
N MET A 459 -19.23 -2.24 -6.74
CA MET A 459 -20.45 -2.83 -6.21
C MET A 459 -21.04 -3.93 -7.12
N GLN A 460 -20.17 -4.78 -7.65
CA GLN A 460 -20.59 -5.92 -8.47
C GLN A 460 -21.39 -6.95 -7.66
N LYS A 461 -22.02 -7.91 -8.35
CA LYS A 461 -22.80 -9.00 -7.74
C LYS A 461 -22.02 -9.70 -6.64
N GLY A 462 -22.62 -9.81 -5.47
CA GLY A 462 -21.99 -10.42 -4.28
C GLY A 462 -21.13 -9.45 -3.46
N GLY A 463 -21.08 -8.16 -3.81
CA GLY A 463 -20.32 -7.14 -3.11
C GLY A 463 -20.83 -6.81 -1.70
N ILE A 464 -20.21 -5.79 -1.10
CA ILE A 464 -20.43 -5.41 0.31
C ILE A 464 -21.89 -5.03 0.59
N SER A 465 -22.54 -4.35 -0.35
CA SER A 465 -23.98 -4.01 -0.26
C SER A 465 -24.81 -5.01 -1.05
N ASN A 466 -25.64 -5.77 -0.37
CA ASN A 466 -26.59 -6.69 -1.03
C ASN A 466 -27.88 -6.00 -1.52
N LYS A 467 -27.92 -4.67 -1.54
CA LYS A 467 -29.16 -3.93 -1.79
C LYS A 467 -29.45 -3.69 -3.27
N VAL A 468 -28.41 -3.41 -4.06
CA VAL A 468 -28.50 -3.19 -5.51
C VAL A 468 -27.36 -3.94 -6.17
N GLN A 469 -27.68 -5.07 -6.80
CA GLN A 469 -26.67 -6.02 -7.31
C GLN A 469 -26.96 -6.30 -8.79
N THR A 470 -27.11 -5.24 -9.56
CA THR A 470 -27.46 -5.34 -10.99
C THR A 470 -26.26 -5.31 -11.90
N PHE A 471 -25.18 -4.68 -11.45
CA PHE A 471 -23.94 -4.58 -12.23
C PHE A 471 -23.07 -5.82 -12.07
N VAL A 472 -22.60 -6.35 -13.17
CA VAL A 472 -21.61 -7.44 -13.24
C VAL A 472 -20.73 -7.19 -14.47
N ASP A 473 -19.42 -7.31 -14.29
CA ASP A 473 -18.46 -7.28 -15.40
C ASP A 473 -17.70 -8.62 -15.44
N ASP A 474 -18.25 -9.56 -16.21
CA ASP A 474 -17.68 -10.92 -16.34
C ASP A 474 -16.29 -10.89 -17.01
N LYS A 475 -16.04 -9.94 -17.93
CA LYS A 475 -14.74 -9.79 -18.57
C LYS A 475 -13.68 -9.35 -17.56
N LEU A 476 -13.97 -8.31 -16.77
CA LEU A 476 -13.07 -7.86 -15.71
C LEU A 476 -12.81 -8.97 -14.68
N ASN A 477 -13.87 -9.64 -14.25
CA ASN A 477 -13.77 -10.73 -13.28
C ASN A 477 -12.90 -11.87 -13.82
N GLY A 478 -13.07 -12.26 -15.09
CA GLY A 478 -12.26 -13.29 -15.75
C GLY A 478 -10.78 -12.89 -15.84
N LEU A 479 -10.48 -11.65 -16.19
CA LEU A 479 -9.10 -11.13 -16.21
C LEU A 479 -8.45 -11.14 -14.81
N LEU A 480 -9.20 -10.73 -13.79
CA LEU A 480 -8.73 -10.73 -12.41
C LEU A 480 -8.50 -12.15 -11.87
N GLU A 481 -9.34 -13.12 -12.26
CA GLU A 481 -9.12 -14.53 -11.94
C GLU A 481 -7.90 -15.10 -12.67
N ALA A 482 -7.68 -14.70 -13.92
CA ALA A 482 -6.50 -15.10 -14.69
C ALA A 482 -5.19 -14.59 -14.05
N ILE A 483 -5.14 -13.34 -13.58
CA ILE A 483 -3.98 -12.81 -12.84
C ILE A 483 -3.69 -13.63 -11.58
N ALA A 484 -4.72 -14.06 -10.85
CA ALA A 484 -4.57 -14.84 -9.64
C ALA A 484 -4.08 -16.27 -9.90
N ALA A 485 -4.37 -16.81 -11.09
CA ALA A 485 -4.08 -18.19 -11.48
C ALA A 485 -2.81 -18.35 -12.33
N GLU A 486 -2.35 -17.30 -13.01
CA GLU A 486 -1.21 -17.38 -13.95
C GLU A 486 0.11 -17.57 -13.23
N THR A 487 0.77 -18.71 -13.46
CA THR A 487 2.04 -19.08 -12.83
C THR A 487 3.26 -18.60 -13.62
N ASP A 488 3.11 -18.28 -14.91
CA ASP A 488 4.18 -17.68 -15.71
C ASP A 488 4.26 -16.18 -15.42
N PRO A 489 5.38 -15.68 -14.86
CA PRO A 489 5.50 -14.28 -14.47
C PRO A 489 5.30 -13.28 -15.63
N ALA A 490 5.79 -13.61 -16.83
CA ALA A 490 5.69 -12.72 -17.98
C ALA A 490 4.24 -12.61 -18.48
N LYS A 491 3.52 -13.73 -18.53
CA LYS A 491 2.08 -13.75 -18.88
C LYS A 491 1.25 -13.04 -17.81
N ARG A 492 1.57 -13.26 -16.53
CA ARG A 492 0.90 -12.57 -15.43
C ARG A 492 1.04 -11.04 -15.55
N ILE A 493 2.23 -10.55 -15.84
CA ILE A 493 2.49 -9.12 -16.07
C ILE A 493 1.71 -8.59 -17.29
N ALA A 494 1.63 -9.34 -18.37
CA ALA A 494 0.84 -8.96 -19.54
C ALA A 494 -0.66 -8.82 -19.21
N LEU A 495 -1.24 -9.76 -18.46
CA LEU A 495 -2.62 -9.68 -17.95
C LEU A 495 -2.84 -8.44 -17.08
N VAL A 496 -1.88 -8.09 -16.22
CA VAL A 496 -1.94 -6.88 -15.40
C VAL A 496 -2.00 -5.62 -16.28
N GLY A 497 -1.24 -5.57 -17.36
CA GLY A 497 -1.30 -4.49 -18.36
C GLY A 497 -2.67 -4.42 -19.04
N GLU A 498 -3.24 -5.55 -19.42
CA GLU A 498 -4.58 -5.61 -20.04
C GLU A 498 -5.67 -5.09 -19.10
N VAL A 499 -5.63 -5.47 -17.82
CA VAL A 499 -6.61 -4.99 -16.83
C VAL A 499 -6.51 -3.49 -16.61
N GLN A 500 -5.30 -2.93 -16.54
CA GLN A 500 -5.11 -1.47 -16.42
C GLN A 500 -5.77 -0.72 -17.57
N ALA A 501 -5.53 -1.19 -18.80
CA ALA A 501 -6.15 -0.61 -20.00
C ALA A 501 -7.67 -0.75 -19.95
N TYR A 502 -8.17 -1.93 -19.63
CA TYR A 502 -9.60 -2.23 -19.61
C TYR A 502 -10.37 -1.38 -18.59
N VAL A 503 -9.87 -1.26 -17.37
CA VAL A 503 -10.51 -0.46 -16.29
C VAL A 503 -10.63 1.02 -16.69
N ILE A 504 -9.61 1.56 -17.36
CA ILE A 504 -9.63 2.94 -17.87
C ILE A 504 -10.57 3.06 -19.07
N ASP A 505 -10.55 2.11 -20.02
CA ASP A 505 -11.44 2.09 -21.19
C ASP A 505 -12.92 2.00 -20.79
N GLN A 506 -13.23 1.31 -19.70
CA GLN A 506 -14.58 1.28 -19.14
C GLN A 506 -14.93 2.54 -18.33
N GLY A 507 -13.99 3.44 -18.12
CA GLY A 507 -14.18 4.64 -17.30
C GLY A 507 -14.54 4.33 -15.86
N TYR A 508 -14.09 3.20 -15.30
CA TYR A 508 -14.43 2.83 -13.92
C TYR A 508 -13.71 3.69 -12.88
N THR A 509 -12.59 4.29 -13.25
CA THR A 509 -11.78 5.08 -12.35
C THR A 509 -11.08 6.24 -13.04
N ILE A 510 -10.85 7.31 -12.30
CA ILE A 510 -10.01 8.44 -12.68
C ILE A 510 -8.80 8.44 -11.74
N PRO A 511 -7.63 7.95 -12.16
CA PRO A 511 -6.42 8.05 -11.37
C PRO A 511 -5.98 9.51 -11.24
N ILE A 512 -5.62 9.94 -10.02
CA ILE A 512 -5.22 11.33 -9.75
C ILE A 512 -3.73 11.41 -9.42
N PHE A 513 -3.30 10.75 -8.33
CA PHE A 513 -1.89 10.78 -7.90
C PHE A 513 -1.45 9.46 -7.29
N GLU A 514 -0.14 9.22 -7.30
CA GLU A 514 0.50 8.12 -6.60
C GLU A 514 0.75 8.53 -5.15
N GLU A 515 0.25 7.77 -4.19
CA GLU A 515 0.40 8.09 -2.78
C GLU A 515 1.73 7.57 -2.23
N PRO A 516 2.58 8.44 -1.68
CA PRO A 516 3.66 8.04 -0.80
C PRO A 516 3.16 7.99 0.64
N GLN A 517 3.92 7.34 1.51
CA GLN A 517 3.82 7.57 2.93
C GLN A 517 4.85 8.64 3.32
N ALA A 518 4.39 9.84 3.67
CA ALA A 518 5.27 10.96 3.96
C ALA A 518 5.70 10.99 5.43
N PHE A 519 7.01 10.89 5.67
CA PHE A 519 7.64 11.01 6.99
C PHE A 519 8.65 12.14 7.00
N ALA A 520 8.82 12.78 8.15
CA ALA A 520 9.98 13.60 8.42
C ALA A 520 10.76 13.03 9.59
N ALA A 521 12.08 13.01 9.44
CA ALA A 521 12.96 12.49 10.48
C ALA A 521 14.11 13.46 10.81
N SER A 522 14.49 13.46 12.08
CA SER A 522 15.72 14.10 12.53
C SER A 522 16.93 13.50 11.81
N PRO A 523 17.95 14.30 11.44
CA PRO A 523 19.19 13.79 10.85
C PRO A 523 19.96 12.83 11.77
N LYS A 524 19.61 12.76 13.07
CA LYS A 524 20.12 11.77 14.01
C LYS A 524 19.58 10.37 13.81
N VAL A 525 18.42 10.23 13.17
CA VAL A 525 17.85 8.92 12.83
C VAL A 525 18.64 8.33 11.67
N LYS A 526 19.21 7.16 11.89
CA LYS A 526 19.99 6.42 10.89
C LYS A 526 19.32 5.09 10.58
N ASP A 527 19.57 4.57 9.40
CA ASP A 527 19.05 3.28 8.89
C ASP A 527 17.52 3.15 9.01
N PHE A 528 16.82 4.29 8.82
CA PHE A 528 15.36 4.30 8.76
C PHE A 528 14.90 3.56 7.50
N ALA A 529 14.23 2.45 7.72
CA ALA A 529 13.79 1.53 6.68
C ALA A 529 12.26 1.44 6.59
N PHE A 530 11.80 0.90 5.47
CA PHE A 530 10.38 0.70 5.18
C PHE A 530 10.16 -0.70 4.62
N GLU A 531 8.99 -1.26 4.88
CA GLU A 531 8.54 -2.44 4.15
C GLU A 531 8.05 -2.04 2.74
N ALA A 532 7.73 -3.03 1.90
CA ALA A 532 7.50 -2.81 0.47
C ALA A 532 6.39 -1.81 0.09
N VAL A 533 5.48 -1.48 1.01
CA VAL A 533 4.40 -0.50 0.78
C VAL A 533 4.49 0.73 1.69
N GLY A 534 5.70 1.02 2.17
CA GLY A 534 6.01 2.28 2.85
C GLY A 534 5.68 2.33 4.34
N ARG A 535 5.36 1.19 5.00
CA ARG A 535 5.22 1.21 6.46
C ARG A 535 6.59 1.24 7.12
N PRO A 536 6.76 1.96 8.24
CA PRO A 536 8.05 2.09 8.89
C PRO A 536 8.50 0.77 9.50
N ALA A 537 9.79 0.46 9.37
CA ALA A 537 10.47 -0.68 9.97
C ALA A 537 11.62 -0.17 10.85
N PHE A 538 11.49 -0.29 12.17
CA PHE A 538 12.45 0.29 13.11
C PHE A 538 13.51 -0.69 13.59
N TYR A 539 13.50 -1.93 13.11
CA TYR A 539 14.44 -2.96 13.53
C TYR A 539 15.91 -2.56 13.34
N THR A 540 16.24 -1.90 12.23
CA THR A 540 17.60 -1.45 11.90
C THR A 540 17.93 -0.05 12.41
N VAL A 541 16.93 0.71 12.85
CA VAL A 541 17.09 2.13 13.24
C VAL A 541 18.02 2.28 14.44
N TRP A 542 18.86 3.31 14.40
CA TRP A 542 19.65 3.77 15.52
C TRP A 542 19.73 5.29 15.58
N LEU A 543 20.05 5.83 16.74
CA LEU A 543 20.14 7.27 16.97
C LEU A 543 21.60 7.68 17.10
N ALA A 544 22.06 8.55 16.20
CA ALA A 544 23.40 9.12 16.27
C ALA A 544 23.52 10.04 17.50
N PRO A 545 24.66 10.03 18.19
CA PRO A 545 24.92 10.96 19.30
C PRO A 545 24.83 12.42 18.83
N LYS A 546 24.78 13.35 19.84
CA LYS A 546 24.70 14.80 19.56
C LYS A 546 25.96 15.32 18.87
#